data_65e17bfa6f52a4d2c0ce4ffb413505ed
#
_entry.id   65e17bfa6f52a4d2c0ce4ffb413505ed
#
_cell.length_a   1.000
_cell.length_b   1.000
_cell.length_c   1.000
_cell.angle_alpha   90.00
_cell.angle_beta   90.00
_cell.angle_gamma   90.00
#
_symmetry.space_group_name_H-M   'P 1'
#
loop_
_entity.id
_entity.type
_entity.pdbx_description
1 polymer ?
#
loop_
_entity_poly.entity_id
_entity_poly.type
_entity_poly.pdbx_seq_one_letter_code
_entity_poly.pdbx_strand_id
1 'polypeptide(L)'
;MSAKTDKFIALIAPLVVAEFNKRDKWVLPSVCIAQSALETGWGTSTLMIKANAFFGIKANKSWKGKVYSSKTQECYDGVNFTTETATFRAYDNLSDSISDYYDLITKSSRYSNAVNCTDATKAIEYIHKGGYATDPAYAEKIISIITGYGLIKYDTRQTESEEDKQVTIDEVIKAMKSNGYVLKTQTENELSFYKGTDTTTLKDGDIIKLKNNATYWNGKNIPSWVLSKTLYYRGKNKNGVIFSTLKTGAITGVINPNMIV
;
A
#
# COMPACT_ATOMS: atom_id res chain seq x y z
N MET A 1 10.03 -5.41 -18.13
CA MET A 1 9.32 -4.98 -16.91
C MET A 1 10.26 -4.14 -16.06
N SER A 2 9.78 -3.17 -15.30
CA SER A 2 10.67 -2.34 -14.47
C SER A 2 10.79 -2.94 -13.06
N ALA A 3 11.93 -2.72 -12.40
CA ALA A 3 12.13 -3.17 -11.02
C ALA A 3 11.03 -2.65 -10.05
N LYS A 4 10.40 -1.51 -10.37
CA LYS A 4 9.29 -0.94 -9.59
C LYS A 4 8.02 -1.79 -9.72
N THR A 5 7.65 -2.16 -10.93
CA THR A 5 6.42 -2.93 -11.20
C THR A 5 6.52 -4.35 -10.66
N ASP A 6 7.68 -4.99 -10.82
CA ASP A 6 7.92 -6.34 -10.30
C ASP A 6 7.84 -6.37 -8.77
N LYS A 7 8.41 -5.36 -8.11
CA LYS A 7 8.33 -5.21 -6.65
C LYS A 7 6.90 -4.99 -6.16
N PHE A 8 6.10 -4.20 -6.88
CA PHE A 8 4.71 -3.98 -6.52
C PHE A 8 3.88 -5.27 -6.63
N ILE A 9 4.05 -6.02 -7.73
CA ILE A 9 3.36 -7.30 -7.92
C ILE A 9 3.77 -8.29 -6.83
N ALA A 10 5.06 -8.41 -6.55
CA ALA A 10 5.56 -9.29 -5.48
C ALA A 10 4.99 -8.93 -4.09
N LEU A 11 4.68 -7.65 -3.86
CA LEU A 11 4.05 -7.18 -2.63
C LEU A 11 2.57 -7.57 -2.55
N ILE A 12 1.81 -7.30 -3.61
CA ILE A 12 0.34 -7.39 -3.53
C ILE A 12 -0.19 -8.79 -3.86
N ALA A 13 0.45 -9.52 -4.78
CA ALA A 13 -0.10 -10.78 -5.27
C ALA A 13 -0.31 -11.83 -4.16
N PRO A 14 0.60 -12.04 -3.20
CA PRO A 14 0.36 -12.98 -2.10
C PRO A 14 -0.87 -12.62 -1.26
N LEU A 15 -1.09 -11.32 -0.99
CA LEU A 15 -2.21 -10.84 -0.20
C LEU A 15 -3.54 -11.03 -0.93
N VAL A 16 -3.55 -10.77 -2.25
CA VAL A 16 -4.75 -10.95 -3.09
C VAL A 16 -5.09 -12.42 -3.25
N VAL A 17 -4.10 -13.29 -3.49
CA VAL A 17 -4.31 -14.74 -3.61
C VAL A 17 -4.82 -15.33 -2.30
N ALA A 18 -4.27 -14.91 -1.16
CA ALA A 18 -4.76 -15.35 0.15
C ALA A 18 -6.22 -14.94 0.39
N GLU A 19 -6.60 -13.70 -0.02
CA GLU A 19 -7.98 -13.25 0.09
C GLU A 19 -8.93 -14.02 -0.86
N PHE A 20 -8.50 -14.26 -2.10
CA PHE A 20 -9.24 -15.02 -3.10
C PHE A 20 -9.53 -16.46 -2.65
N ASN A 21 -8.51 -17.15 -2.09
CA ASN A 21 -8.64 -18.55 -1.72
C ASN A 21 -9.64 -18.81 -0.57
N LYS A 22 -9.81 -17.86 0.35
CA LYS A 22 -10.73 -18.00 1.50
C LYS A 22 -12.17 -17.57 1.22
N ARG A 23 -12.49 -17.09 -0.01
CA ARG A 23 -13.83 -16.55 -0.34
C ARG A 23 -14.64 -17.47 -1.22
N ASP A 24 -15.93 -17.61 -0.93
CA ASP A 24 -16.89 -18.28 -1.81
C ASP A 24 -17.33 -17.39 -2.97
N LYS A 25 -17.43 -16.07 -2.72
CA LYS A 25 -17.69 -15.04 -3.74
C LYS A 25 -16.44 -14.22 -3.93
N TRP A 26 -15.96 -14.18 -5.17
CA TRP A 26 -14.65 -13.59 -5.49
C TRP A 26 -14.65 -12.84 -6.82
N VAL A 27 -13.61 -12.08 -7.02
CA VAL A 27 -13.14 -11.55 -8.29
C VAL A 27 -11.74 -12.10 -8.55
N LEU A 28 -11.36 -12.29 -9.81
CA LEU A 28 -10.05 -12.85 -10.15
C LEU A 28 -8.88 -12.04 -9.56
N PRO A 29 -7.87 -12.71 -9.01
CA PRO A 29 -6.65 -12.08 -8.53
C PRO A 29 -5.99 -11.17 -9.56
N SER A 30 -5.90 -11.59 -10.82
CA SER A 30 -5.33 -10.79 -11.91
C SER A 30 -6.01 -9.42 -12.04
N VAL A 31 -7.33 -9.39 -11.93
CA VAL A 31 -8.14 -8.16 -11.98
C VAL A 31 -7.84 -7.27 -10.77
N CYS A 32 -7.87 -7.82 -9.57
CA CYS A 32 -7.60 -7.09 -8.34
C CYS A 32 -6.17 -6.50 -8.33
N ILE A 33 -5.16 -7.28 -8.72
CA ILE A 33 -3.77 -6.83 -8.80
C ILE A 33 -3.62 -5.71 -9.84
N ALA A 34 -4.23 -5.86 -11.03
CA ALA A 34 -4.11 -4.86 -12.09
C ALA A 34 -4.81 -3.54 -11.72
N GLN A 35 -6.02 -3.61 -11.11
CA GLN A 35 -6.70 -2.41 -10.60
C GLN A 35 -5.86 -1.72 -9.54
N SER A 36 -5.34 -2.44 -8.55
CA SER A 36 -4.48 -1.84 -7.53
C SER A 36 -3.22 -1.19 -8.09
N ALA A 37 -2.63 -1.79 -9.13
CA ALA A 37 -1.47 -1.22 -9.82
C ALA A 37 -1.80 0.12 -10.50
N LEU A 38 -2.94 0.18 -11.21
CA LEU A 38 -3.41 1.40 -11.86
C LEU A 38 -3.75 2.49 -10.84
N GLU A 39 -4.59 2.17 -9.85
CA GLU A 39 -5.09 3.12 -8.83
C GLU A 39 -3.97 3.70 -7.95
N THR A 40 -2.92 2.94 -7.72
CA THR A 40 -1.80 3.40 -6.88
C THR A 40 -0.61 3.95 -7.65
N GLY A 41 -0.65 3.91 -9.00
CA GLY A 41 0.52 4.21 -9.81
C GLY A 41 1.70 3.29 -9.45
N TRP A 42 1.43 1.99 -9.29
CA TRP A 42 2.42 1.01 -8.86
C TRP A 42 2.99 1.29 -7.46
N GLY A 43 2.10 1.56 -6.52
CA GLY A 43 2.45 1.72 -5.11
C GLY A 43 2.98 3.09 -4.70
N THR A 44 2.82 4.12 -5.53
CA THR A 44 3.35 5.47 -5.24
C THR A 44 2.28 6.46 -4.79
N SER A 45 1.01 6.10 -4.82
CA SER A 45 -0.06 7.02 -4.43
C SER A 45 0.01 7.39 -2.94
N THR A 46 -0.35 8.62 -2.64
CA THR A 46 -0.44 9.11 -1.25
C THR A 46 -1.43 8.30 -0.43
N LEU A 47 -2.55 7.89 -1.03
CA LEU A 47 -3.56 7.06 -0.37
C LEU A 47 -2.99 5.71 0.06
N MET A 48 -2.25 5.02 -0.81
CA MET A 48 -1.61 3.77 -0.42
C MET A 48 -0.59 3.99 0.70
N ILE A 49 0.26 5.02 0.57
CA ILE A 49 1.37 5.26 1.50
C ILE A 49 0.88 5.67 2.89
N LYS A 50 -0.17 6.50 2.98
CA LYS A 50 -0.63 7.10 4.23
C LYS A 50 -1.86 6.42 4.84
N ALA A 51 -2.64 5.73 4.02
CA ALA A 51 -3.92 5.16 4.41
C ALA A 51 -4.02 3.65 4.17
N ASN A 52 -2.97 2.98 3.72
CA ASN A 52 -2.98 1.57 3.30
C ASN A 52 -4.09 1.26 2.28
N ALA A 53 -4.48 2.24 1.45
CA ALA A 53 -5.62 2.14 0.54
C ALA A 53 -5.16 1.91 -0.90
N PHE A 54 -5.47 0.72 -1.45
CA PHE A 54 -5.11 0.37 -2.82
C PHE A 54 -6.09 0.92 -3.87
N PHE A 55 -7.37 1.09 -3.53
CA PHE A 55 -8.44 1.23 -4.53
C PHE A 55 -9.16 2.59 -4.50
N GLY A 56 -8.71 3.53 -3.69
CA GLY A 56 -9.32 4.87 -3.63
C GLY A 56 -10.82 4.86 -3.31
N ILE A 57 -11.30 3.92 -2.47
CA ILE A 57 -12.71 3.80 -2.15
C ILE A 57 -13.15 4.98 -1.28
N LYS A 58 -14.12 5.78 -1.76
CA LYS A 58 -14.68 6.90 -0.99
C LYS A 58 -15.41 6.39 0.25
N ALA A 59 -15.18 7.04 1.38
CA ALA A 59 -15.90 6.77 2.63
C ALA A 59 -17.30 7.40 2.55
N ASN A 60 -18.32 6.57 2.51
CA ASN A 60 -19.71 7.00 2.57
C ASN A 60 -20.23 7.04 4.03
N LYS A 61 -21.48 7.44 4.24
CA LYS A 61 -22.10 7.56 5.58
C LYS A 61 -22.18 6.23 6.34
N SER A 62 -22.15 5.08 5.65
CA SER A 62 -22.19 3.76 6.26
C SER A 62 -20.82 3.26 6.70
N TRP A 63 -19.72 3.85 6.20
CA TRP A 63 -18.38 3.49 6.59
C TRP A 63 -18.11 3.90 8.05
N LYS A 64 -17.63 2.93 8.86
CA LYS A 64 -17.35 3.12 10.29
C LYS A 64 -15.85 3.02 10.62
N GLY A 65 -15.02 2.69 9.62
CA GLY A 65 -13.57 2.58 9.77
C GLY A 65 -12.85 3.93 9.71
N LYS A 66 -11.54 3.89 9.70
CA LYS A 66 -10.67 5.05 9.57
C LYS A 66 -10.87 5.74 8.21
N VAL A 67 -10.60 7.02 8.18
CA VAL A 67 -10.69 7.83 6.95
C VAL A 67 -9.44 8.65 6.72
N TYR A 68 -9.19 8.94 5.44
CA TYR A 68 -8.13 9.84 5.01
C TYR A 68 -8.71 10.85 4.01
N SER A 69 -8.54 12.14 4.28
CA SER A 69 -8.97 13.20 3.37
C SER A 69 -7.84 13.61 2.45
N SER A 70 -8.12 13.68 1.17
CA SER A 70 -7.16 14.06 0.13
C SER A 70 -7.84 14.89 -0.96
N LYS A 71 -7.07 15.77 -1.59
CA LYS A 71 -7.52 16.44 -2.81
C LYS A 71 -7.59 15.42 -3.95
N THR A 72 -8.67 15.44 -4.70
CA THR A 72 -8.89 14.63 -5.89
C THR A 72 -9.40 15.50 -7.03
N GLN A 73 -9.19 15.07 -8.26
CA GLN A 73 -9.79 15.69 -9.43
C GLN A 73 -10.98 14.84 -9.88
N GLU A 74 -12.14 15.46 -9.95
CA GLU A 74 -13.36 14.82 -10.42
C GLU A 74 -13.79 15.45 -11.74
N CYS A 75 -14.31 14.64 -12.64
CA CYS A 75 -14.83 15.06 -13.93
C CYS A 75 -16.27 14.61 -14.05
N TYR A 76 -17.22 15.53 -13.86
CA TYR A 76 -18.65 15.21 -13.85
C TYR A 76 -19.30 15.35 -15.23
N ASP A 77 -18.70 16.14 -16.12
CA ASP A 77 -19.20 16.44 -17.47
C ASP A 77 -18.39 15.81 -18.59
N GLY A 78 -17.37 15.02 -18.26
CA GLY A 78 -16.45 14.37 -19.20
C GLY A 78 -15.42 15.30 -19.85
N VAL A 79 -15.37 16.59 -19.47
CA VAL A 79 -14.50 17.61 -20.07
C VAL A 79 -13.71 18.37 -19.02
N ASN A 80 -14.37 18.85 -17.95
CA ASN A 80 -13.76 19.74 -16.97
C ASN A 80 -13.40 19.01 -15.69
N PHE A 81 -12.17 19.21 -15.21
CA PHE A 81 -11.70 18.66 -13.94
C PHE A 81 -11.84 19.71 -12.83
N THR A 82 -12.55 19.33 -11.79
CA THR A 82 -12.69 20.14 -10.55
C THR A 82 -11.88 19.50 -9.44
N THR A 83 -11.03 20.28 -8.78
CA THR A 83 -10.31 19.82 -7.59
C THR A 83 -11.19 19.96 -6.37
N GLU A 84 -11.49 18.85 -5.71
CA GLU A 84 -12.25 18.82 -4.46
C GLU A 84 -11.52 18.00 -3.39
N THR A 85 -11.92 18.19 -2.12
CA THR A 85 -11.45 17.34 -1.03
C THR A 85 -12.43 16.20 -0.85
N ALA A 86 -11.96 14.99 -1.12
CA ALA A 86 -12.73 13.78 -0.88
C ALA A 86 -12.19 13.01 0.31
N THR A 87 -13.08 12.29 1.00
CA THR A 87 -12.75 11.43 2.13
C THR A 87 -12.76 9.98 1.66
N PHE A 88 -11.63 9.31 1.83
CA PHE A 88 -11.40 7.93 1.42
C PHE A 88 -11.35 7.00 2.63
N ARG A 89 -11.66 5.74 2.42
CA ARG A 89 -11.46 4.70 3.42
C ARG A 89 -9.97 4.53 3.70
N ALA A 90 -9.62 4.39 4.97
CA ALA A 90 -8.26 4.13 5.42
C ALA A 90 -8.23 2.86 6.27
N TYR A 91 -7.14 2.12 6.20
CA TYR A 91 -7.04 0.79 6.76
C TYR A 91 -5.84 0.67 7.69
N ASP A 92 -5.90 -0.28 8.62
CA ASP A 92 -4.80 -0.54 9.54
C ASP A 92 -3.64 -1.26 8.83
N ASN A 93 -3.98 -2.09 7.84
CA ASN A 93 -3.03 -2.83 7.04
C ASN A 93 -3.49 -2.96 5.57
N LEU A 94 -2.61 -3.48 4.71
CA LEU A 94 -2.88 -3.65 3.29
C LEU A 94 -3.92 -4.73 2.98
N SER A 95 -3.97 -5.79 3.81
CA SER A 95 -4.93 -6.88 3.62
C SER A 95 -6.37 -6.42 3.83
N ASP A 96 -6.61 -5.49 4.79
CA ASP A 96 -7.94 -4.92 5.02
C ASP A 96 -8.45 -4.15 3.80
N SER A 97 -7.56 -3.42 3.10
CA SER A 97 -7.91 -2.73 1.86
C SER A 97 -8.34 -3.70 0.75
N ILE A 98 -7.64 -4.84 0.66
CA ILE A 98 -7.98 -5.89 -0.31
C ILE A 98 -9.30 -6.54 0.07
N SER A 99 -9.48 -6.89 1.33
CA SER A 99 -10.73 -7.49 1.83
C SER A 99 -11.93 -6.59 1.57
N ASP A 100 -11.80 -5.28 1.85
CA ASP A 100 -12.87 -4.31 1.59
C ASP A 100 -13.18 -4.12 0.09
N TYR A 101 -12.17 -4.20 -0.78
CA TYR A 101 -12.37 -4.22 -2.22
C TYR A 101 -13.17 -5.46 -2.66
N TYR A 102 -12.81 -6.64 -2.18
CA TYR A 102 -13.58 -7.86 -2.47
C TYR A 102 -15.02 -7.72 -1.99
N ASP A 103 -15.24 -7.16 -0.80
CA ASP A 103 -16.57 -6.89 -0.27
C ASP A 103 -17.35 -5.90 -1.14
N LEU A 104 -16.72 -4.83 -1.61
CA LEU A 104 -17.32 -3.86 -2.51
C LEU A 104 -17.82 -4.52 -3.79
N ILE A 105 -16.98 -5.36 -4.42
CA ILE A 105 -17.35 -6.01 -5.69
C ILE A 105 -18.39 -7.11 -5.46
N THR A 106 -18.20 -7.97 -4.47
CA THR A 106 -19.02 -9.17 -4.29
C THR A 106 -20.37 -8.90 -3.61
N LYS A 107 -20.50 -7.81 -2.86
CA LYS A 107 -21.74 -7.44 -2.16
C LYS A 107 -22.59 -6.42 -2.92
N SER A 108 -22.04 -5.76 -3.93
CA SER A 108 -22.77 -4.76 -4.72
C SER A 108 -23.44 -5.41 -5.94
N SER A 109 -24.75 -5.25 -6.05
CA SER A 109 -25.53 -5.81 -7.16
C SER A 109 -25.08 -5.34 -8.54
N ARG A 110 -24.56 -4.12 -8.65
CA ARG A 110 -24.05 -3.56 -9.91
C ARG A 110 -22.85 -4.31 -10.50
N TYR A 111 -22.13 -5.08 -9.68
CA TYR A 111 -20.99 -5.89 -10.10
C TYR A 111 -21.27 -7.39 -10.14
N SER A 112 -22.53 -7.80 -9.99
CA SER A 112 -22.92 -9.21 -9.86
C SER A 112 -22.39 -10.11 -10.99
N ASN A 113 -22.30 -9.61 -12.22
CA ASN A 113 -21.77 -10.37 -13.37
C ASN A 113 -20.25 -10.59 -13.31
N ALA A 114 -19.52 -9.80 -12.51
CA ALA A 114 -18.08 -9.98 -12.30
C ALA A 114 -17.78 -10.99 -11.19
N VAL A 115 -18.75 -11.26 -10.33
CA VAL A 115 -18.59 -12.22 -9.21
C VAL A 115 -18.47 -13.62 -9.75
N ASN A 116 -17.41 -14.32 -9.35
CA ASN A 116 -17.10 -15.69 -9.78
C ASN A 116 -16.93 -15.85 -11.32
N CYS A 117 -16.67 -14.74 -12.03
CA CYS A 117 -16.35 -14.75 -13.44
C CYS A 117 -14.91 -15.25 -13.64
N THR A 118 -14.74 -16.33 -14.41
CA THR A 118 -13.45 -16.98 -14.66
C THR A 118 -12.65 -16.36 -15.82
N ASP A 119 -13.22 -15.39 -16.52
CA ASP A 119 -12.60 -14.66 -17.62
C ASP A 119 -12.24 -13.24 -17.13
N ALA A 120 -10.95 -12.96 -17.03
CA ALA A 120 -10.47 -11.67 -16.49
C ALA A 120 -10.90 -10.47 -17.34
N THR A 121 -10.96 -10.64 -18.67
CA THR A 121 -11.41 -9.57 -19.58
C THR A 121 -12.88 -9.26 -19.33
N LYS A 122 -13.73 -10.26 -19.29
CA LYS A 122 -15.17 -10.08 -18.99
C LYS A 122 -15.39 -9.54 -17.59
N ALA A 123 -14.64 -10.03 -16.60
CA ALA A 123 -14.76 -9.58 -15.22
C ALA A 123 -14.51 -8.06 -15.12
N ILE A 124 -13.44 -7.54 -15.73
CA ILE A 124 -13.17 -6.11 -15.68
C ILE A 124 -14.15 -5.28 -16.51
N GLU A 125 -14.64 -5.79 -17.65
CA GLU A 125 -15.69 -5.14 -18.41
C GLU A 125 -16.98 -5.00 -17.61
N TYR A 126 -17.38 -6.04 -16.85
CA TYR A 126 -18.54 -5.98 -15.96
C TYR A 126 -18.33 -5.01 -14.80
N ILE A 127 -17.15 -4.96 -14.21
CA ILE A 127 -16.81 -3.99 -13.16
C ILE A 127 -16.88 -2.56 -13.71
N HIS A 128 -16.30 -2.32 -14.88
CA HIS A 128 -16.35 -1.02 -15.54
C HIS A 128 -17.79 -0.62 -15.89
N LYS A 129 -18.56 -1.50 -16.52
CA LYS A 129 -19.98 -1.31 -16.85
C LYS A 129 -20.83 -1.04 -15.59
N GLY A 130 -20.45 -1.63 -14.47
CA GLY A 130 -21.05 -1.38 -13.16
C GLY A 130 -20.72 -0.01 -12.58
N GLY A 131 -19.95 0.82 -13.28
CA GLY A 131 -19.62 2.19 -12.87
C GLY A 131 -18.50 2.27 -11.83
N TYR A 132 -17.51 1.38 -11.90
CA TYR A 132 -16.34 1.47 -11.02
C TYR A 132 -15.47 2.69 -11.35
N ALA A 133 -15.32 3.00 -12.63
CA ALA A 133 -14.58 4.15 -13.12
C ALA A 133 -15.36 4.83 -14.26
N THR A 134 -15.14 6.14 -14.41
CA THR A 134 -15.76 6.97 -15.47
C THR A 134 -14.91 7.04 -16.74
N ASP A 135 -13.65 6.65 -16.68
CA ASP A 135 -12.74 6.62 -17.83
C ASP A 135 -13.19 5.55 -18.84
N PRO A 136 -13.58 5.90 -20.07
CA PRO A 136 -14.04 4.94 -21.07
C PRO A 136 -12.98 3.89 -21.45
N ALA A 137 -11.68 4.21 -21.31
CA ALA A 137 -10.58 3.29 -21.57
C ALA A 137 -10.17 2.46 -20.34
N TYR A 138 -10.93 2.51 -19.24
CA TYR A 138 -10.54 1.86 -17.99
C TYR A 138 -10.32 0.36 -18.13
N ALA A 139 -11.27 -0.35 -18.73
CA ALA A 139 -11.18 -1.80 -18.91
C ALA A 139 -9.95 -2.18 -19.77
N GLU A 140 -9.71 -1.45 -20.87
CA GLU A 140 -8.55 -1.69 -21.74
C GLU A 140 -7.21 -1.49 -21.01
N LYS A 141 -7.12 -0.47 -20.17
CA LYS A 141 -5.93 -0.23 -19.34
C LYS A 141 -5.66 -1.38 -18.39
N ILE A 142 -6.70 -1.90 -17.73
CA ILE A 142 -6.58 -3.04 -16.82
C ILE A 142 -6.19 -4.30 -17.59
N ILE A 143 -6.83 -4.59 -18.74
CA ILE A 143 -6.50 -5.74 -19.60
C ILE A 143 -5.03 -5.67 -20.04
N SER A 144 -4.56 -4.47 -20.43
CA SER A 144 -3.17 -4.26 -20.83
C SER A 144 -2.19 -4.56 -19.69
N ILE A 145 -2.55 -4.23 -18.45
CA ILE A 145 -1.74 -4.57 -17.26
C ILE A 145 -1.77 -6.08 -17.02
N ILE A 146 -2.95 -6.71 -17.07
CA ILE A 146 -3.09 -8.16 -16.86
C ILE A 146 -2.20 -8.93 -17.84
N THR A 147 -2.29 -8.60 -19.12
CA THR A 147 -1.55 -9.29 -20.20
C THR A 147 -0.06 -8.95 -20.18
N GLY A 148 0.27 -7.66 -20.06
CA GLY A 148 1.65 -7.19 -20.07
C GLY A 148 2.52 -7.70 -18.93
N TYR A 149 1.90 -8.04 -17.79
CA TYR A 149 2.60 -8.58 -16.62
C TYR A 149 2.29 -10.05 -16.34
N GLY A 150 1.51 -10.72 -17.20
CA GLY A 150 1.20 -12.14 -17.08
C GLY A 150 0.46 -12.48 -15.78
N LEU A 151 -0.48 -11.62 -15.36
CA LEU A 151 -1.12 -11.75 -14.04
C LEU A 151 -2.11 -12.91 -13.95
N ILE A 152 -2.55 -13.48 -15.07
CA ILE A 152 -3.46 -14.66 -15.14
C ILE A 152 -2.89 -15.85 -14.32
N LYS A 153 -1.58 -15.95 -14.18
CA LYS A 153 -0.95 -17.01 -13.37
C LYS A 153 -1.41 -17.04 -11.90
N TYR A 154 -1.97 -15.94 -11.40
CA TYR A 154 -2.49 -15.85 -10.03
C TYR A 154 -3.96 -16.28 -9.91
N ASP A 155 -4.66 -16.54 -11.02
CA ASP A 155 -6.11 -16.82 -11.05
C ASP A 155 -6.46 -18.28 -10.71
N THR A 156 -5.47 -19.14 -10.59
CA THR A 156 -5.69 -20.54 -10.21
C THR A 156 -5.89 -20.63 -8.70
N ARG A 157 -7.03 -21.20 -8.27
CA ARG A 157 -7.21 -21.59 -6.86
C ARG A 157 -6.21 -22.68 -6.53
N GLN A 158 -5.41 -22.44 -5.52
CA GLN A 158 -4.59 -23.48 -4.95
C GLN A 158 -5.49 -24.45 -4.20
N THR A 159 -5.83 -25.58 -4.82
CA THR A 159 -6.23 -26.77 -4.06
C THR A 159 -4.97 -27.24 -3.33
N GLU A 160 -5.05 -27.43 -2.01
CA GLU A 160 -3.93 -27.88 -1.18
C GLU A 160 -3.30 -29.16 -1.76
N SER A 161 -2.31 -28.99 -2.61
CA SER A 161 -1.35 -30.04 -2.97
C SER A 161 -0.04 -29.67 -2.28
N GLU A 162 0.53 -30.61 -1.54
CA GLU A 162 1.67 -30.44 -0.60
C GLU A 162 3.01 -29.96 -1.22
N GLU A 163 3.01 -29.42 -2.45
CA GLU A 163 4.23 -28.98 -3.14
C GLU A 163 4.28 -27.46 -3.49
N ASP A 164 3.23 -26.70 -3.27
CA ASP A 164 3.27 -25.27 -3.53
C ASP A 164 3.93 -24.54 -2.36
N LYS A 165 5.07 -23.93 -2.63
CA LYS A 165 5.76 -23.02 -1.69
C LYS A 165 4.79 -21.91 -1.28
N GLN A 166 4.11 -22.11 -0.18
CA GLN A 166 3.34 -21.08 0.51
C GLN A 166 4.29 -19.90 0.73
N VAL A 167 3.95 -18.74 0.14
CA VAL A 167 4.69 -17.50 0.41
C VAL A 167 4.61 -17.26 1.91
N THR A 168 5.74 -17.38 2.57
CA THR A 168 5.80 -17.26 4.02
C THR A 168 5.61 -15.81 4.44
N ILE A 169 5.10 -15.61 5.65
CA ILE A 169 5.03 -14.28 6.29
C ILE A 169 6.40 -13.58 6.20
N ASP A 170 7.50 -14.32 6.34
CA ASP A 170 8.86 -13.80 6.25
C ASP A 170 9.22 -13.28 4.85
N GLU A 171 8.76 -13.94 3.79
CA GLU A 171 8.96 -13.47 2.42
C GLU A 171 8.17 -12.18 2.15
N VAL A 172 6.93 -12.09 2.65
CA VAL A 172 6.13 -10.85 2.60
C VAL A 172 6.83 -9.72 3.36
N ILE A 173 7.27 -9.98 4.58
CA ILE A 173 8.03 -9.01 5.40
C ILE A 173 9.30 -8.58 4.67
N LYS A 174 10.05 -9.52 4.08
CA LYS A 174 11.26 -9.23 3.32
C LYS A 174 10.98 -8.35 2.10
N ALA A 175 9.92 -8.67 1.33
CA ALA A 175 9.51 -7.88 0.18
C ALA A 175 9.07 -6.46 0.58
N MET A 176 8.33 -6.32 1.67
CA MET A 176 7.93 -5.01 2.20
C MET A 176 9.14 -4.18 2.63
N LYS A 177 10.05 -4.77 3.39
CA LYS A 177 11.28 -4.09 3.84
C LYS A 177 12.15 -3.65 2.67
N SER A 178 12.28 -4.47 1.62
CA SER A 178 13.05 -4.11 0.41
C SER A 178 12.44 -2.95 -0.39
N ASN A 179 11.15 -2.67 -0.18
CA ASN A 179 10.43 -1.55 -0.78
C ASN A 179 10.37 -0.30 0.14
N GLY A 180 11.14 -0.29 1.23
CA GLY A 180 11.20 0.82 2.16
C GLY A 180 10.02 0.88 3.14
N TYR A 181 9.25 -0.21 3.26
CA TYR A 181 8.24 -0.34 4.30
C TYR A 181 8.83 -0.94 5.56
N VAL A 182 8.29 -0.55 6.69
CA VAL A 182 8.70 -1.03 8.01
C VAL A 182 7.55 -1.77 8.66
N LEU A 183 7.84 -2.95 9.16
CA LEU A 183 6.89 -3.75 9.92
C LEU A 183 6.49 -3.00 11.19
N LYS A 184 5.20 -2.75 11.35
CA LYS A 184 4.60 -2.10 12.52
C LYS A 184 4.07 -3.14 13.51
N THR A 185 3.33 -4.10 13.01
CA THR A 185 2.71 -5.16 13.80
C THR A 185 2.80 -6.49 13.06
N GLN A 186 3.09 -7.55 13.79
CA GLN A 186 3.01 -8.93 13.32
C GLN A 186 2.35 -9.78 14.40
N THR A 187 1.22 -10.37 14.07
CA THR A 187 0.53 -11.38 14.87
C THR A 187 0.19 -12.56 13.96
N GLU A 188 -0.39 -13.64 14.51
CA GLU A 188 -0.82 -14.80 13.69
C GLU A 188 -1.81 -14.41 12.58
N ASN A 189 -2.59 -13.34 12.78
CA ASN A 189 -3.65 -12.93 11.86
C ASN A 189 -3.49 -11.51 11.30
N GLU A 190 -2.40 -10.81 11.61
CA GLU A 190 -2.24 -9.42 11.23
C GLU A 190 -0.80 -9.07 10.88
N LEU A 191 -0.62 -8.45 9.71
CA LEU A 191 0.60 -7.79 9.28
C LEU A 191 0.29 -6.33 8.96
N SER A 192 0.91 -5.40 9.65
CA SER A 192 0.80 -3.98 9.31
C SER A 192 2.17 -3.36 9.03
N PHE A 193 2.19 -2.45 8.08
CA PHE A 193 3.40 -1.77 7.62
C PHE A 193 3.16 -0.27 7.52
N TYR A 194 4.24 0.50 7.57
CA TYR A 194 4.25 1.91 7.18
C TYR A 194 5.46 2.18 6.30
N LYS A 195 5.34 3.16 5.41
CA LYS A 195 6.49 3.53 4.58
C LYS A 195 7.53 4.23 5.46
N GLY A 196 8.73 3.65 5.50
CA GLY A 196 9.86 4.26 6.18
C GLY A 196 10.29 5.55 5.47
N THR A 197 10.85 6.48 6.20
CA THR A 197 11.51 7.64 5.61
C THR A 197 12.72 7.17 4.81
N ASP A 198 12.78 7.54 3.53
CA ASP A 198 13.96 7.27 2.71
C ASP A 198 15.12 8.14 3.19
N THR A 199 16.03 7.51 3.88
CA THR A 199 17.25 8.16 4.37
C THR A 199 18.46 7.86 3.49
N THR A 200 18.28 7.27 2.31
CA THR A 200 19.40 6.92 1.41
C THR A 200 20.02 8.14 0.75
N THR A 201 19.25 9.21 0.62
CA THR A 201 19.70 10.48 0.03
C THR A 201 20.32 11.45 1.04
N LEU A 202 20.18 11.19 2.34
CA LEU A 202 20.72 12.08 3.38
C LEU A 202 22.25 12.04 3.39
N LYS A 203 22.85 13.24 3.46
CA LYS A 203 24.29 13.44 3.57
C LYS A 203 24.65 13.89 4.99
N ASP A 204 25.89 13.63 5.40
CA ASP A 204 26.40 14.09 6.69
C ASP A 204 26.20 15.60 6.84
N GLY A 205 25.60 16.01 7.96
CA GLY A 205 25.26 17.40 8.24
C GLY A 205 23.89 17.87 7.74
N ASP A 206 23.11 17.05 7.03
CA ASP A 206 21.74 17.39 6.66
C ASP A 206 20.86 17.52 7.91
N ILE A 207 19.95 18.51 7.87
CA ILE A 207 19.01 18.72 8.96
C ILE A 207 17.92 17.66 8.90
N ILE A 208 17.65 17.00 10.02
CA ILE A 208 16.55 16.06 10.19
C ILE A 208 15.55 16.56 11.23
N LYS A 209 14.30 16.20 11.06
CA LYS A 209 13.23 16.42 12.04
C LYS A 209 12.72 15.08 12.55
N LEU A 210 12.39 15.01 13.82
CA LEU A 210 11.86 13.82 14.44
C LEU A 210 10.36 13.93 14.66
N LYS A 211 9.67 12.79 14.65
CA LYS A 211 8.28 12.70 15.08
C LYS A 211 8.13 13.05 16.55
N ASN A 212 6.98 13.57 16.96
CA ASN A 212 6.74 13.99 18.35
C ASN A 212 6.89 12.86 19.38
N ASN A 213 6.71 11.62 18.95
CA ASN A 213 6.83 10.41 19.78
C ASN A 213 8.14 9.64 19.50
N ALA A 214 9.14 10.29 18.96
CA ALA A 214 10.40 9.63 18.63
C ALA A 214 11.12 9.13 19.89
N THR A 215 11.69 7.92 19.76
CA THR A 215 12.53 7.30 20.77
C THR A 215 13.89 6.93 20.19
N TYR A 216 14.88 6.72 21.03
CA TYR A 216 16.12 6.07 20.62
C TYR A 216 15.83 4.65 20.09
N TRP A 217 16.78 4.08 19.33
CA TRP A 217 16.66 2.73 18.78
C TRP A 217 16.38 1.64 19.85
N ASN A 218 16.78 1.88 21.10
CA ASN A 218 16.56 0.97 22.24
C ASN A 218 15.27 1.23 23.01
N GLY A 219 14.36 2.05 22.45
CA GLY A 219 13.05 2.36 23.03
C GLY A 219 13.06 3.42 24.13
N LYS A 220 14.23 3.93 24.57
CA LYS A 220 14.30 5.01 25.56
C LYS A 220 13.83 6.34 24.97
N ASN A 221 13.16 7.13 25.77
CA ASN A 221 12.70 8.46 25.38
C ASN A 221 13.88 9.40 25.07
N ILE A 222 13.71 10.18 24.02
CA ILE A 222 14.66 11.27 23.69
C ILE A 222 14.36 12.44 24.63
N PRO A 223 15.35 12.98 25.35
CA PRO A 223 15.13 14.11 26.25
C PRO A 223 14.59 15.34 25.51
N SER A 224 13.70 16.08 26.15
CA SER A 224 13.07 17.28 25.56
C SER A 224 14.07 18.33 25.08
N TRP A 225 15.18 18.47 25.79
CA TRP A 225 16.24 19.40 25.38
C TRP A 225 16.92 19.03 24.06
N VAL A 226 16.96 17.73 23.72
CA VAL A 226 17.44 17.24 22.41
C VAL A 226 16.42 17.58 21.33
N LEU A 227 15.12 17.31 21.58
CA LEU A 227 14.05 17.58 20.62
C LEU A 227 13.87 19.08 20.33
N SER A 228 14.30 19.96 21.25
CA SER A 228 14.28 21.42 21.05
C SER A 228 15.45 21.98 20.21
N LYS A 229 16.42 21.14 19.85
CA LYS A 229 17.59 21.53 19.07
C LYS A 229 17.43 21.22 17.59
N THR A 230 18.22 21.90 16.75
CA THR A 230 18.42 21.44 15.37
C THR A 230 19.18 20.13 15.39
N LEU A 231 18.67 19.14 14.68
CA LEU A 231 19.26 17.80 14.61
C LEU A 231 19.87 17.58 13.23
N TYR A 232 21.07 17.03 13.22
CA TYR A 232 21.84 16.78 12.01
C TYR A 232 22.06 15.29 11.80
N TYR A 233 21.85 14.83 10.58
CA TYR A 233 22.17 13.47 10.16
C TYR A 233 23.68 13.25 10.19
N ARG A 234 24.13 12.11 10.74
CA ARG A 234 25.54 11.76 10.91
C ARG A 234 25.87 10.37 10.36
N GLY A 235 25.01 9.82 9.52
CA GLY A 235 25.21 8.50 8.94
C GLY A 235 24.24 7.45 9.49
N LYS A 236 24.58 6.19 9.23
CA LYS A 236 23.79 5.02 9.65
C LYS A 236 24.69 3.94 10.23
N ASN A 237 24.12 3.12 11.10
CA ASN A 237 24.70 1.86 11.53
C ASN A 237 23.62 0.76 11.59
N LYS A 238 23.98 -0.42 12.07
CA LYS A 238 23.04 -1.57 12.20
C LYS A 238 21.80 -1.29 13.06
N ASN A 239 21.85 -0.30 13.94
CA ASN A 239 20.78 0.07 14.86
C ASN A 239 19.90 1.21 14.33
N GLY A 240 20.30 1.91 13.27
CA GLY A 240 19.49 2.97 12.67
C GLY A 240 20.29 4.19 12.21
N VAL A 241 19.61 5.33 12.22
CA VAL A 241 20.17 6.63 11.83
C VAL A 241 20.88 7.27 13.01
N ILE A 242 22.13 7.67 12.77
CA ILE A 242 22.96 8.39 13.73
C ILE A 242 22.66 9.89 13.56
N PHE A 243 22.42 10.58 14.66
CA PHE A 243 22.18 12.01 14.64
C PHE A 243 22.98 12.75 15.73
N SER A 244 23.12 14.07 15.54
CA SER A 244 23.77 14.98 16.48
C SER A 244 22.99 16.27 16.64
N THR A 245 23.11 16.90 17.80
CA THR A 245 22.67 18.29 18.03
C THR A 245 23.69 19.32 17.57
N LEU A 246 24.85 18.87 17.09
CA LEU A 246 25.93 19.70 16.53
C LEU A 246 26.12 19.33 15.05
N LYS A 247 26.29 20.33 14.21
CA LYS A 247 26.54 20.13 12.77
C LYS A 247 27.85 19.35 12.51
N THR A 248 28.82 19.51 13.38
CA THR A 248 30.10 18.79 13.38
C THR A 248 30.38 18.30 14.80
N GLY A 249 31.02 17.16 14.97
CA GLY A 249 31.47 16.69 16.29
C GLY A 249 30.65 15.48 16.82
N ALA A 250 30.41 15.48 18.13
CA ALA A 250 29.92 14.30 18.85
C ALA A 250 28.51 13.84 18.44
N ILE A 251 28.35 12.55 18.42
CA ILE A 251 27.05 11.90 18.18
C ILE A 251 26.16 12.09 19.42
N THR A 252 24.90 12.48 19.21
CA THR A 252 23.90 12.60 20.28
C THR A 252 23.13 11.30 20.47
N GLY A 253 22.87 10.56 19.40
CA GLY A 253 22.15 9.30 19.52
C GLY A 253 21.93 8.56 18.20
N VAL A 254 21.26 7.42 18.32
CA VAL A 254 20.83 6.60 17.19
C VAL A 254 19.31 6.38 17.32
N ILE A 255 18.61 6.56 16.23
CA ILE A 255 17.15 6.43 16.15
C ILE A 255 16.77 5.50 15.02
N ASN A 256 15.57 4.92 15.11
CA ASN A 256 14.99 4.20 13.99
C ASN A 256 14.74 5.22 12.85
N PRO A 257 15.11 4.89 11.58
CA PRO A 257 14.87 5.76 10.42
C PRO A 257 13.43 6.29 10.32
N ASN A 258 12.48 5.53 10.79
CA ASN A 258 11.05 5.84 10.78
C ASN A 258 10.63 6.94 11.76
N MET A 259 11.51 7.35 12.64
CA MET A 259 11.28 8.48 13.57
C MET A 259 11.63 9.83 12.93
N ILE A 260 12.16 9.85 11.70
CA ILE A 260 12.42 11.05 10.93
C ILE A 260 11.14 11.43 10.15
N VAL A 261 10.87 12.74 10.08
CA VAL A 261 9.72 13.31 9.34
C VAL A 261 10.15 13.72 7.95
#